data_937752a1bf04651cb1b19059a35d0398
#
_entry.id   937752a1bf04651cb1b19059a35d0398
#
_cell.length_a   1.000
_cell.length_b   1.000
_cell.length_c   1.000
_cell.angle_alpha   90.00
_cell.angle_beta   90.00
_cell.angle_gamma   90.00
#
_symmetry.space_group_name_H-M   'P 1'
#
loop_
_entity.id
_entity.type
_entity.pdbx_description
1 polymer ?
#
loop_
_entity_poly.entity_id
_entity_poly.type
_entity_poly.pdbx_seq_one_letter_code
_entity_poly.pdbx_strand_id
1 'polypeptide(L)'
;MYTVKEIFYTLQGEGMHAGRPAVFLRFSGCNLWTGREQDRARAICQFCDTDFVGVGPDGGRFETADALADAVAARWPQGERGAPYVVCTGGEPLLQLDAPAVEALHARGFTVAVETNGTQPAPPGIDWICVSPKADAPLVLTSGHELKLVYPQPLAMPDRFAALDFAHFSLQ
;
A
#
# COMPACT_ATOMS: atom_id res chain seq x y z
N MET A 1 -1.83 -14.93 -9.53
CA MET A 1 -3.16 -14.79 -8.86
C MET A 1 -3.04 -13.79 -7.71
N TYR A 2 -3.96 -12.83 -7.64
CA TYR A 2 -3.97 -11.76 -6.64
C TYR A 2 -5.22 -11.88 -5.77
N THR A 3 -5.07 -11.75 -4.46
CA THR A 3 -6.17 -11.77 -3.51
C THR A 3 -6.34 -10.37 -2.93
N VAL A 4 -7.49 -9.77 -3.21
CA VAL A 4 -7.78 -8.38 -2.92
C VAL A 4 -8.92 -8.29 -1.91
N LYS A 5 -8.71 -7.52 -0.85
CA LYS A 5 -9.73 -7.26 0.17
C LYS A 5 -10.81 -6.34 -0.35
N GLU A 6 -10.41 -5.25 -1.00
CA GLU A 6 -11.32 -4.25 -1.53
C GLU A 6 -10.66 -3.37 -2.60
N ILE A 7 -11.47 -2.82 -3.52
CA ILE A 7 -11.08 -1.82 -4.51
C ILE A 7 -12.13 -0.71 -4.46
N PHE A 8 -11.73 0.52 -4.13
CA PHE A 8 -12.65 1.64 -4.02
C PHE A 8 -12.01 2.96 -4.44
N TYR A 9 -12.84 3.88 -4.96
CA TYR A 9 -12.43 5.24 -5.30
C TYR A 9 -12.66 6.17 -4.11
N THR A 10 -11.65 7.00 -3.80
CA THR A 10 -11.72 8.00 -2.73
C THR A 10 -10.63 9.07 -2.93
N LEU A 11 -10.45 9.93 -1.93
CA LEU A 11 -9.29 10.82 -1.85
C LEU A 11 -8.19 10.16 -1.01
N GLN A 12 -6.93 10.31 -1.43
CA GLN A 12 -5.81 10.02 -0.53
C GLN A 12 -5.90 10.94 0.69
N GLY A 13 -5.97 10.35 1.88
CA GLY A 13 -6.16 11.09 3.13
C GLY A 13 -4.86 11.52 3.81
N GLU A 14 -3.70 11.00 3.37
CA GLU A 14 -2.46 11.07 4.11
C GLU A 14 -1.26 11.40 3.22
N GLY A 15 -0.20 11.91 3.86
CA GLY A 15 1.10 12.15 3.25
C GLY A 15 1.11 13.21 2.15
N MET A 16 2.11 13.16 1.29
CA MET A 16 2.33 14.18 0.25
C MET A 16 1.21 14.26 -0.78
N HIS A 17 0.49 13.18 -1.00
CA HIS A 17 -0.61 13.15 -1.98
C HIS A 17 -2.00 13.33 -1.34
N ALA A 18 -2.07 13.82 -0.09
CA ALA A 18 -3.35 14.10 0.58
C ALA A 18 -4.24 15.02 -0.28
N GLY A 19 -5.52 14.64 -0.43
CA GLY A 19 -6.49 15.34 -1.28
C GLY A 19 -6.50 14.92 -2.75
N ARG A 20 -5.58 14.07 -3.19
CA ARG A 20 -5.55 13.57 -4.57
C ARG A 20 -6.60 12.45 -4.75
N PRO A 21 -7.48 12.54 -5.80
CA PRO A 21 -8.35 11.43 -6.15
C PRO A 21 -7.54 10.16 -6.48
N ALA A 22 -7.98 9.02 -5.96
CA ALA A 22 -7.28 7.75 -6.13
C ALA A 22 -8.24 6.56 -6.09
N VAL A 23 -7.86 5.49 -6.76
CA VAL A 23 -8.40 4.15 -6.49
C VAL A 23 -7.50 3.45 -5.50
N PHE A 24 -8.04 3.03 -4.38
CA PHE A 24 -7.32 2.20 -3.41
C PHE A 24 -7.50 0.73 -3.77
N LEU A 25 -6.38 0.06 -3.97
CA LEU A 25 -6.28 -1.37 -4.20
C LEU A 25 -5.69 -2.02 -2.95
N ARG A 26 -6.55 -2.56 -2.08
CA ARG A 26 -6.12 -3.20 -0.83
C ARG A 26 -5.94 -4.70 -1.02
N PHE A 27 -4.70 -5.15 -1.03
CA PHE A 27 -4.37 -6.57 -1.03
C PHE A 27 -4.66 -7.22 0.34
N SER A 28 -5.00 -8.51 0.30
CA SER A 28 -5.21 -9.31 1.51
C SER A 28 -3.89 -9.85 2.05
N GLY A 29 -3.79 -9.96 3.37
CA GLY A 29 -2.66 -10.56 4.06
C GLY A 29 -1.55 -9.57 4.41
N CYS A 30 -0.81 -9.89 5.48
CA CYS A 30 0.32 -9.12 5.99
C CYS A 30 1.34 -10.08 6.62
N ASN A 31 2.61 -9.71 6.54
CA ASN A 31 3.69 -10.46 7.17
C ASN A 31 4.01 -10.02 8.60
N LEU A 32 3.43 -8.91 9.08
CA LEU A 32 3.68 -8.39 10.43
C LEU A 32 2.55 -8.69 11.43
N TRP A 33 1.38 -9.09 10.93
CA TRP A 33 0.24 -9.51 11.73
C TRP A 33 -0.70 -10.40 10.91
N THR A 34 -1.35 -11.37 11.57
CA THR A 34 -2.31 -12.26 10.90
C THR A 34 -3.66 -11.61 10.60
N GLY A 35 -3.91 -10.42 11.17
CA GLY A 35 -5.20 -9.75 11.12
C GLY A 35 -6.24 -10.31 12.10
N ARG A 36 -5.86 -11.26 12.94
CA ARG A 36 -6.75 -11.85 13.93
C ARG A 36 -6.46 -11.30 15.31
N GLU A 37 -7.48 -10.83 16.01
CA GLU A 37 -7.33 -10.19 17.32
C GLU A 37 -6.63 -11.09 18.37
N GLN A 38 -6.90 -12.37 18.35
CA GLN A 38 -6.24 -13.35 19.24
C GLN A 38 -4.71 -13.40 19.09
N ASP A 39 -4.18 -12.97 17.94
CA ASP A 39 -2.75 -13.00 17.64
C ASP A 39 -2.08 -11.63 17.85
N ARG A 40 -2.85 -10.57 18.13
CA ARG A 40 -2.37 -9.18 18.24
C ARG A 40 -1.21 -9.02 19.23
N ALA A 41 -1.28 -9.66 20.39
CA ALA A 41 -0.25 -9.56 21.41
C ALA A 41 1.13 -10.10 20.97
N ARG A 42 1.16 -10.93 19.92
CA ARG A 42 2.40 -11.49 19.34
C ARG A 42 2.78 -10.83 18.03
N ALA A 43 1.96 -9.93 17.53
CA ALA A 43 2.21 -9.23 16.27
C ALA A 43 3.35 -8.22 16.42
N ILE A 44 4.14 -8.03 15.37
CA ILE A 44 5.11 -6.93 15.28
C ILE A 44 4.33 -5.61 15.21
N CYS A 45 3.29 -5.54 14.36
CA CYS A 45 2.42 -4.38 14.24
C CYS A 45 1.17 -4.57 15.12
N GLN A 46 1.23 -4.13 16.40
CA GLN A 46 0.16 -4.33 17.38
C GLN A 46 -0.97 -3.31 17.30
N PHE A 47 -0.77 -2.18 16.64
CA PHE A 47 -1.72 -1.07 16.57
C PHE A 47 -2.49 -1.01 15.25
N CYS A 48 -2.35 -2.01 14.38
CA CYS A 48 -3.01 -2.02 13.08
C CYS A 48 -4.54 -2.03 13.23
N ASP A 49 -5.19 -1.10 12.56
CA ASP A 49 -6.66 -0.92 12.52
C ASP A 49 -7.27 -1.39 11.18
N THR A 50 -6.43 -1.85 10.26
CA THR A 50 -6.84 -2.23 8.91
C THR A 50 -7.39 -3.65 8.86
N ASP A 51 -8.57 -3.82 8.30
CA ASP A 51 -9.08 -5.15 7.91
C ASP A 51 -8.54 -5.54 6.54
N PHE A 52 -7.62 -6.49 6.54
CA PHE A 52 -7.01 -7.07 5.33
C PHE A 52 -7.22 -8.60 5.24
N VAL A 53 -8.10 -9.16 6.08
CA VAL A 53 -8.30 -10.61 6.12
C VAL A 53 -9.31 -11.04 5.05
N GLY A 54 -8.90 -12.00 4.21
CA GLY A 54 -9.77 -12.59 3.19
C GLY A 54 -10.20 -11.61 2.09
N VAL A 55 -11.29 -11.91 1.43
CA VAL A 55 -11.89 -11.12 0.36
C VAL A 55 -13.14 -10.44 0.90
N GLY A 56 -13.22 -9.13 0.73
CA GLY A 56 -14.40 -8.35 1.08
C GLY A 56 -15.40 -8.24 -0.08
N PRO A 57 -16.57 -7.61 0.13
CA PRO A 57 -17.62 -7.47 -0.90
C PRO A 57 -17.15 -6.68 -2.13
N ASP A 58 -16.25 -5.70 -1.93
CA ASP A 58 -15.65 -4.90 -3.01
C ASP A 58 -14.28 -5.40 -3.45
N GLY A 59 -13.90 -6.61 -3.03
CA GLY A 59 -12.67 -7.29 -3.38
C GLY A 59 -12.86 -8.43 -4.36
N GLY A 60 -11.84 -9.28 -4.47
CA GLY A 60 -11.89 -10.44 -5.36
C GLY A 60 -10.61 -11.25 -5.39
N ARG A 61 -10.65 -12.34 -6.15
CA ARG A 61 -9.47 -13.09 -6.57
C ARG A 61 -9.30 -12.92 -8.06
N PHE A 62 -8.12 -12.46 -8.48
CA PHE A 62 -7.81 -12.17 -9.88
C PHE A 62 -6.71 -13.10 -10.34
N GLU A 63 -6.99 -13.91 -11.36
CA GLU A 63 -6.04 -14.90 -11.87
C GLU A 63 -4.88 -14.25 -12.65
N THR A 64 -5.13 -13.08 -13.27
CA THR A 64 -4.16 -12.36 -14.09
C THR A 64 -4.01 -10.91 -13.65
N ALA A 65 -2.88 -10.30 -14.02
CA ALA A 65 -2.62 -8.88 -13.83
C ALA A 65 -3.63 -8.00 -14.60
N ASP A 66 -4.00 -8.42 -15.81
CA ASP A 66 -4.99 -7.72 -16.62
C ASP A 66 -6.37 -7.69 -15.96
N ALA A 67 -6.83 -8.84 -15.43
CA ALA A 67 -8.11 -8.89 -14.73
C ALA A 67 -8.12 -8.00 -13.48
N LEU A 68 -7.00 -7.93 -12.75
CA LEU A 68 -6.83 -7.02 -11.62
C LEU A 68 -6.89 -5.56 -12.06
N ALA A 69 -6.13 -5.20 -13.10
CA ALA A 69 -6.06 -3.84 -13.61
C ALA A 69 -7.40 -3.37 -14.21
N ASP A 70 -8.16 -4.26 -14.87
CA ASP A 70 -9.51 -3.96 -15.35
C ASP A 70 -10.47 -3.66 -14.19
N ALA A 71 -10.40 -4.42 -13.11
CA ALA A 71 -11.20 -4.17 -11.92
C ALA A 71 -10.86 -2.83 -11.25
N VAL A 72 -9.59 -2.44 -11.22
CA VAL A 72 -9.14 -1.12 -10.75
C VAL A 72 -9.65 -0.01 -11.67
N ALA A 73 -9.49 -0.17 -12.99
CA ALA A 73 -9.94 0.81 -13.98
C ALA A 73 -11.45 1.05 -13.92
N ALA A 74 -12.23 0.02 -13.65
CA ALA A 74 -13.68 0.13 -13.51
C ALA A 74 -14.12 0.99 -12.31
N ARG A 75 -13.24 1.24 -11.34
CA ARG A 75 -13.52 2.11 -10.17
C ARG A 75 -13.19 3.58 -10.42
N TRP A 76 -12.40 3.90 -11.45
CA TRP A 76 -12.10 5.30 -11.79
C TRP A 76 -13.34 5.93 -12.43
N PRO A 77 -13.86 7.08 -11.89
CA PRO A 77 -15.09 7.65 -12.41
C PRO A 77 -14.95 8.16 -13.85
N GLN A 78 -15.95 7.89 -14.67
CA GLN A 78 -16.03 8.45 -16.02
C GLN A 78 -16.15 9.97 -15.97
N GLY A 79 -15.31 10.67 -16.73
CA GLY A 79 -15.31 12.14 -16.79
C GLY A 79 -14.46 12.82 -15.71
N GLU A 80 -13.80 12.05 -14.82
CA GLU A 80 -12.77 12.60 -13.94
C GLU A 80 -11.65 13.21 -14.79
N ARG A 81 -11.29 14.48 -14.48
CA ARG A 81 -10.28 15.23 -15.25
C ARG A 81 -8.86 15.01 -14.78
N GLY A 82 -8.68 14.41 -13.58
CA GLY A 82 -7.38 14.07 -13.04
C GLY A 82 -6.72 12.91 -13.76
N ALA A 83 -5.40 12.83 -13.72
CA ALA A 83 -4.68 11.64 -14.16
C ALA A 83 -5.02 10.45 -13.24
N PRO A 84 -5.39 9.30 -13.78
CA PRO A 84 -5.71 8.12 -12.98
C PRO A 84 -4.57 7.76 -12.02
N TYR A 85 -4.92 7.53 -10.76
CA TYR A 85 -3.97 7.24 -9.70
C TYR A 85 -4.45 6.06 -8.87
N VAL A 86 -3.61 5.06 -8.70
CA VAL A 86 -3.90 3.91 -7.86
C VAL A 86 -2.92 3.84 -6.69
N VAL A 87 -3.45 3.63 -5.49
CA VAL A 87 -2.69 3.37 -4.27
C VAL A 87 -2.79 1.89 -3.95
N CYS A 88 -1.74 1.16 -4.24
CA CYS A 88 -1.59 -0.24 -3.85
C CYS A 88 -1.24 -0.30 -2.37
N THR A 89 -2.13 -0.81 -1.57
CA THR A 89 -2.03 -0.89 -0.11
C THR A 89 -2.53 -2.26 0.36
N GLY A 90 -2.78 -2.43 1.64
CA GLY A 90 -3.38 -3.66 2.15
C GLY A 90 -3.03 -3.91 3.60
N GLY A 91 -2.77 -5.19 3.92
CA GLY A 91 -1.86 -5.55 4.99
C GLY A 91 -0.43 -5.22 4.56
N GLU A 92 0.16 -6.04 3.68
CA GLU A 92 1.42 -5.71 3.00
C GLU A 92 1.28 -6.00 1.49
N PRO A 93 1.18 -4.95 0.65
CA PRO A 93 0.94 -5.12 -0.78
C PRO A 93 2.10 -5.81 -1.51
N LEU A 94 3.35 -5.60 -1.09
CA LEU A 94 4.52 -6.16 -1.75
C LEU A 94 4.67 -7.68 -1.59
N LEU A 95 3.79 -8.34 -0.82
CA LEU A 95 3.67 -9.80 -0.83
C LEU A 95 3.04 -10.33 -2.12
N GLN A 96 2.30 -9.48 -2.85
CA GLN A 96 1.54 -9.87 -4.03
C GLN A 96 1.76 -8.97 -5.25
N LEU A 97 2.02 -7.66 -5.04
CA LEU A 97 2.25 -6.72 -6.13
C LEU A 97 3.56 -7.04 -6.84
N ASP A 98 3.47 -7.40 -8.10
CA ASP A 98 4.58 -7.78 -8.97
C ASP A 98 4.68 -6.87 -10.20
N ALA A 99 5.76 -7.01 -10.97
CA ALA A 99 5.97 -6.22 -12.19
C ALA A 99 4.83 -6.36 -13.21
N PRO A 100 4.28 -7.56 -13.49
CA PRO A 100 3.12 -7.69 -14.37
C PRO A 100 1.90 -6.88 -13.93
N ALA A 101 1.62 -6.80 -12.61
CA ALA A 101 0.50 -6.00 -12.11
C ALA A 101 0.76 -4.49 -12.29
N VAL A 102 1.98 -4.03 -12.04
CA VAL A 102 2.38 -2.63 -12.26
C VAL A 102 2.26 -2.27 -13.75
N GLU A 103 2.78 -3.10 -14.65
CA GLU A 103 2.68 -2.90 -16.10
C GLU A 103 1.22 -2.87 -16.59
N ALA A 104 0.37 -3.77 -16.09
CA ALA A 104 -1.04 -3.81 -16.45
C ALA A 104 -1.81 -2.56 -15.99
N LEU A 105 -1.48 -2.02 -14.81
CA LEU A 105 -2.04 -0.76 -14.32
C LEU A 105 -1.58 0.43 -15.17
N HIS A 106 -0.30 0.50 -15.54
CA HIS A 106 0.24 1.51 -16.46
C HIS A 106 -0.45 1.43 -17.83
N ALA A 107 -0.69 0.22 -18.36
CA ALA A 107 -1.38 0.04 -19.64
C ALA A 107 -2.81 0.61 -19.63
N ARG A 108 -3.42 0.79 -18.45
CA ARG A 108 -4.72 1.45 -18.26
C ARG A 108 -4.61 2.93 -17.88
N GLY A 109 -3.40 3.49 -17.96
CA GLY A 109 -3.12 4.91 -17.76
C GLY A 109 -2.98 5.33 -16.30
N PHE A 110 -2.87 4.41 -15.35
CA PHE A 110 -2.67 4.75 -13.95
C PHE A 110 -1.23 5.10 -13.63
N THR A 111 -1.05 6.15 -12.83
CA THR A 111 0.15 6.33 -12.00
C THR A 111 0.04 5.39 -10.81
N VAL A 112 1.06 4.58 -10.55
CA VAL A 112 1.05 3.53 -9.54
C VAL A 112 1.82 3.93 -8.29
N ALA A 113 1.13 4.03 -7.16
CA ALA A 113 1.74 4.22 -5.85
C ALA A 113 1.64 2.95 -5.01
N VAL A 114 2.57 2.78 -4.09
CA VAL A 114 2.53 1.76 -3.06
C VAL A 114 2.66 2.37 -1.67
N GLU A 115 1.83 1.89 -0.75
CA GLU A 115 1.99 2.11 0.70
C GLU A 115 2.35 0.78 1.35
N THR A 116 3.59 0.69 1.84
CA THR A 116 4.18 -0.57 2.33
C THR A 116 4.81 -0.38 3.72
N ASN A 117 4.90 -1.46 4.47
CA ASN A 117 5.67 -1.47 5.72
C ASN A 117 7.21 -1.51 5.47
N GLY A 118 7.63 -1.65 4.21
CA GLY A 118 9.03 -1.60 3.79
C GLY A 118 9.84 -2.86 4.04
N THR A 119 9.23 -3.96 4.47
CA THR A 119 9.93 -5.22 4.79
C THR A 119 10.14 -6.14 3.58
N GLN A 120 9.61 -5.77 2.42
CA GLN A 120 9.70 -6.52 1.17
C GLN A 120 10.32 -5.67 0.07
N PRO A 121 11.03 -6.27 -0.90
CA PRO A 121 11.53 -5.54 -2.07
C PRO A 121 10.36 -5.07 -2.95
N ALA A 122 10.49 -3.89 -3.53
CA ALA A 122 9.53 -3.36 -4.47
C ALA A 122 9.83 -3.87 -5.90
N PRO A 123 8.82 -4.26 -6.69
CA PRO A 123 9.00 -4.53 -8.12
C PRO A 123 9.35 -3.23 -8.87
N PRO A 124 9.99 -3.33 -10.04
CA PRO A 124 10.26 -2.16 -10.88
C PRO A 124 8.96 -1.52 -11.38
N GLY A 125 9.05 -0.23 -11.71
CA GLY A 125 7.99 0.51 -12.38
C GLY A 125 7.01 1.23 -11.44
N ILE A 126 7.12 1.09 -10.13
CA ILE A 126 6.28 1.86 -9.20
C ILE A 126 6.67 3.34 -9.27
N ASP A 127 5.68 4.21 -9.51
CA ASP A 127 5.91 5.66 -9.67
C ASP A 127 6.05 6.39 -8.33
N TRP A 128 5.44 5.87 -7.25
CA TRP A 128 5.52 6.46 -5.91
C TRP A 128 5.64 5.38 -4.83
N ILE A 129 6.74 5.37 -4.13
CA ILE A 129 6.99 4.47 -3.01
C ILE A 129 6.87 5.26 -1.71
N CYS A 130 5.84 4.93 -0.91
CA CYS A 130 5.64 5.41 0.45
C CYS A 130 5.91 4.27 1.42
N VAL A 131 6.92 4.43 2.27
CA VAL A 131 7.30 3.44 3.28
C VAL A 131 6.81 3.89 4.64
N SER A 132 6.11 3.02 5.34
CA SER A 132 5.63 3.24 6.72
C SER A 132 6.22 2.18 7.66
N PRO A 133 7.40 2.43 8.24
CA PRO A 133 8.08 1.47 9.12
C PRO A 133 7.21 1.08 10.33
N LYS A 134 7.32 -0.16 10.77
CA LYS A 134 6.54 -0.70 11.88
C LYS A 134 7.46 -1.30 12.95
N ALA A 135 7.36 -0.76 14.16
CA ALA A 135 8.10 -1.23 15.34
C ALA A 135 9.61 -1.42 15.02
N ASP A 136 10.16 -2.60 15.29
CA ASP A 136 11.52 -3.00 15.00
C ASP A 136 11.64 -3.93 13.79
N ALA A 137 10.59 -4.03 12.97
CA ALA A 137 10.65 -4.84 11.75
C ALA A 137 11.85 -4.45 10.87
N PRO A 138 12.57 -5.43 10.30
CA PRO A 138 13.72 -5.15 9.46
C PRO A 138 13.28 -4.43 8.19
N LEU A 139 13.85 -3.25 7.94
CA LEU A 139 13.54 -2.44 6.78
C LEU A 139 14.41 -2.88 5.60
N VAL A 140 13.77 -3.30 4.51
CA VAL A 140 14.40 -3.64 3.23
C VAL A 140 14.45 -2.42 2.31
N LEU A 141 13.35 -1.64 2.28
CA LEU A 141 13.27 -0.40 1.52
C LEU A 141 13.79 0.76 2.35
N THR A 142 15.04 1.16 2.10
CA THR A 142 15.71 2.26 2.79
C THR A 142 15.76 3.55 1.97
N SER A 143 15.12 3.54 0.80
CA SER A 143 14.98 4.68 -0.11
C SER A 143 13.61 4.67 -0.78
N GLY A 144 13.17 5.83 -1.23
CA GLY A 144 11.87 5.98 -1.88
C GLY A 144 11.42 7.44 -1.96
N HIS A 145 10.15 7.67 -2.19
CA HIS A 145 9.61 9.02 -2.33
C HIS A 145 9.16 9.60 -0.99
N GLU A 146 8.53 8.79 -0.15
CA GLU A 146 8.02 9.23 1.16
C GLU A 146 8.27 8.18 2.24
N LEU A 147 8.70 8.63 3.41
CA LEU A 147 8.65 7.86 4.64
C LEU A 147 7.57 8.46 5.54
N LYS A 148 6.50 7.69 5.77
CA LYS A 148 5.34 8.08 6.55
C LYS A 148 5.31 7.27 7.84
N LEU A 149 5.61 7.91 8.98
CA LEU A 149 5.73 7.23 10.25
C LEU A 149 4.50 7.46 11.12
N VAL A 150 3.85 6.38 11.53
CA VAL A 150 2.84 6.43 12.58
C VAL A 150 3.52 6.80 13.90
N TYR A 151 3.06 7.88 14.55
CA TYR A 151 3.69 8.42 15.74
C TYR A 151 2.65 8.86 16.81
N PRO A 152 2.86 8.56 18.08
CA PRO A 152 4.00 7.82 18.65
C PRO A 152 3.88 6.30 18.41
N GLN A 153 5.02 5.68 18.14
CA GLN A 153 5.10 4.24 17.91
C GLN A 153 6.33 3.68 18.66
N PRO A 154 6.16 2.75 19.61
CA PRO A 154 7.29 2.12 20.29
C PRO A 154 8.25 1.46 19.29
N LEU A 155 9.55 1.56 19.54
CA LEU A 155 10.64 0.99 18.74
C LEU A 155 10.80 1.58 17.32
N ALA A 156 9.96 2.54 16.93
CA ALA A 156 10.03 3.22 15.64
C ALA A 156 10.00 4.74 15.84
N MET A 157 10.99 5.28 16.51
CA MET A 157 11.13 6.73 16.74
C MET A 157 11.67 7.43 15.48
N PRO A 158 11.28 8.68 15.20
CA PRO A 158 11.67 9.42 13.98
C PRO A 158 13.18 9.45 13.73
N ASP A 159 13.99 9.66 14.77
CA ASP A 159 15.47 9.73 14.67
C ASP A 159 16.08 8.48 14.04
N ARG A 160 15.42 7.34 14.18
CA ARG A 160 15.86 6.07 13.62
C ARG A 160 15.87 6.06 12.10
N PHE A 161 15.03 6.88 11.49
CA PHE A 161 14.80 6.90 10.04
C PHE A 161 15.26 8.19 9.36
N ALA A 162 15.65 9.21 10.12
CA ALA A 162 15.95 10.55 9.61
C ALA A 162 17.12 10.59 8.61
N ALA A 163 18.03 9.61 8.64
CA ALA A 163 19.16 9.51 7.71
C ALA A 163 18.90 8.64 6.48
N LEU A 164 17.69 8.09 6.32
CA LEU A 164 17.32 7.28 5.15
C LEU A 164 17.10 8.17 3.92
N ASP A 165 17.24 7.57 2.74
CA ASP A 165 17.15 8.28 1.45
C ASP A 165 15.69 8.37 0.96
N PHE A 166 14.92 9.25 1.58
CA PHE A 166 13.56 9.59 1.18
C PHE A 166 13.44 11.09 0.89
N ALA A 167 12.69 11.43 -0.16
CA ALA A 167 12.48 12.82 -0.53
C ALA A 167 11.57 13.58 0.46
N HIS A 168 10.63 12.85 1.09
CA HIS A 168 9.65 13.41 2.03
C HIS A 168 9.55 12.58 3.29
N PHE A 169 9.34 13.26 4.42
CA PHE A 169 9.10 12.63 5.72
C PHE A 169 7.83 13.21 6.32
N SER A 170 6.92 12.34 6.76
CA SER A 170 5.68 12.73 7.41
C SER A 170 5.42 11.91 8.67
N LEU A 171 4.74 12.53 9.64
CA LEU A 171 4.20 11.88 10.84
C LEU A 171 2.68 11.79 10.70
N GLN A 172 2.13 10.69 11.20
CA GLN A 172 0.70 10.37 11.12
C GLN A 172 0.18 9.98 12.49
#